data_0be9f489df4a629aadf5a580e1c7671d
#
_entry.id   0be9f489df4a629aadf5a580e1c7671d
#
_cell.length_a   1.000
_cell.length_b   1.000
_cell.length_c   1.000
_cell.angle_alpha   90.00
_cell.angle_beta   90.00
_cell.angle_gamma   90.00
#
_symmetry.space_group_name_H-M   'P 1'
#
loop_
_entity.id
_entity.type
_entity.pdbx_description
1 polymer ?
#
loop_
_entity_poly.entity_id
_entity_poly.type
_entity_poly.pdbx_seq_one_letter_code
_entity_poly.pdbx_strand_id
1 'polypeptide(L)'
;MGSEMCIRDSIRAVPQSLRDGSMGLGATKAETIYNVVLPAAIPGLVGAVLLAVSRAIGETMIVVMAAGLSASLTVNPLDSVTTVTVQIVSLLTGDTEFDDIKTLSAFGLGLALFFFTLLLNIFALSISRRLAERYD
;
A
#
# COMPACT_ATOMS: atom_id res chain seq x y z
N MET A 1 -2.25 -6.77 9.64
CA MET A 1 -3.70 -7.02 9.92
C MET A 1 -4.65 -6.33 8.92
N GLY A 2 -4.41 -5.11 8.45
CA GLY A 2 -5.32 -4.43 7.51
C GLY A 2 -5.40 -5.04 6.10
N SER A 3 -4.27 -5.38 5.49
CA SER A 3 -4.21 -5.92 4.13
C SER A 3 -4.82 -7.32 3.98
N GLU A 4 -4.63 -8.19 4.99
CA GLU A 4 -5.24 -9.54 5.00
C GLU A 4 -6.77 -9.49 5.06
N MET A 5 -7.34 -8.57 5.85
CA MET A 5 -8.78 -8.34 5.87
C MET A 5 -9.29 -7.89 4.51
N CYS A 6 -8.64 -6.90 3.88
CA CYS A 6 -9.06 -6.40 2.57
C CYS A 6 -9.00 -7.46 1.48
N ILE A 7 -8.00 -8.34 1.49
CA ILE A 7 -7.90 -9.47 0.55
C ILE A 7 -9.05 -10.45 0.78
N ARG A 8 -9.30 -10.83 2.03
CA ARG A 8 -10.39 -11.74 2.39
C ARG A 8 -11.76 -11.17 2.03
N ASP A 9 -11.97 -9.88 2.30
CA ASP A 9 -13.22 -9.20 2.01
C ASP A 9 -13.44 -9.07 0.50
N SER A 10 -12.40 -8.83 -0.28
CA SER A 10 -12.48 -8.80 -1.75
C SER A 10 -12.92 -10.16 -2.34
N ILE A 11 -12.41 -11.25 -1.79
CA ILE A 11 -12.83 -12.60 -2.21
C ILE A 11 -14.28 -12.90 -1.76
N ARG A 12 -14.67 -12.44 -0.58
CA ARG A 12 -16.04 -12.65 -0.07
C ARG A 12 -17.08 -11.77 -0.73
N ALA A 13 -16.68 -10.62 -1.25
CA ALA A 13 -17.56 -9.69 -1.96
C ALA A 13 -18.08 -10.25 -3.29
N VAL A 14 -17.44 -11.32 -3.84
CA VAL A 14 -17.94 -11.97 -5.06
C VAL A 14 -19.32 -12.60 -4.79
N PRO A 15 -20.35 -12.23 -5.58
CA PRO A 15 -21.72 -12.72 -5.36
C PRO A 15 -21.83 -14.23 -5.37
N GLN A 16 -22.63 -14.75 -4.44
CA GLN A 16 -22.85 -16.20 -4.31
C GLN A 16 -23.49 -16.78 -5.58
N SER A 17 -24.32 -16.00 -6.26
CA SER A 17 -24.97 -16.39 -7.52
C SER A 17 -23.99 -16.81 -8.62
N LEU A 18 -22.84 -16.15 -8.71
CA LEU A 18 -21.78 -16.52 -9.67
C LEU A 18 -21.14 -17.87 -9.33
N ARG A 19 -20.97 -18.14 -8.03
CA ARG A 19 -20.43 -19.42 -7.54
C ARG A 19 -21.40 -20.56 -7.77
N ASP A 20 -22.67 -20.33 -7.42
CA ASP A 20 -23.73 -21.33 -7.57
C ASP A 20 -24.02 -21.61 -9.05
N GLY A 21 -23.99 -20.58 -9.90
CA GLY A 21 -24.12 -20.72 -11.34
C GLY A 21 -23.02 -21.58 -11.95
N SER A 22 -21.75 -21.35 -11.58
CA SER A 22 -20.62 -22.17 -12.03
C SER A 22 -20.73 -23.64 -11.58
N MET A 23 -21.09 -23.87 -10.33
CA MET A 23 -21.32 -25.23 -9.81
C MET A 23 -22.53 -25.89 -10.45
N GLY A 24 -23.60 -25.12 -10.76
CA GLY A 24 -24.77 -25.60 -11.49
C GLY A 24 -24.47 -26.07 -12.92
N LEU A 25 -23.43 -25.52 -13.54
CA LEU A 25 -22.91 -25.96 -14.84
C LEU A 25 -21.96 -27.18 -14.74
N GLY A 26 -21.76 -27.72 -13.55
CA GLY A 26 -20.97 -28.93 -13.32
C GLY A 26 -19.49 -28.67 -13.01
N ALA A 27 -19.08 -27.41 -12.79
CA ALA A 27 -17.73 -27.10 -12.39
C ALA A 27 -17.43 -27.58 -10.95
N THR A 28 -16.24 -28.07 -10.73
CA THR A 28 -15.75 -28.41 -9.39
C THR A 28 -15.50 -27.13 -8.56
N LYS A 29 -15.45 -27.25 -7.23
CA LYS A 29 -15.16 -26.12 -6.34
C LYS A 29 -13.84 -25.45 -6.69
N ALA A 30 -12.82 -26.21 -7.08
CA ALA A 30 -11.51 -25.68 -7.46
C ALA A 30 -11.58 -24.87 -8.76
N GLU A 31 -12.26 -25.38 -9.77
CA GLU A 31 -12.48 -24.69 -11.05
C GLU A 31 -13.31 -23.42 -10.88
N THR A 32 -14.34 -23.44 -10.04
CA THR A 32 -15.14 -22.26 -9.70
C THR A 32 -14.27 -21.17 -9.05
N ILE A 33 -13.39 -21.55 -8.12
CA ILE A 33 -12.49 -20.58 -7.46
C ILE A 33 -11.52 -19.97 -8.47
N TYR A 34 -10.89 -20.79 -9.31
CA TYR A 34 -9.85 -20.32 -10.21
C TYR A 34 -10.40 -19.54 -11.41
N ASN A 35 -11.51 -20.00 -11.99
CA ASN A 35 -12.05 -19.44 -13.23
C ASN A 35 -13.11 -18.35 -13.02
N VAL A 36 -13.75 -18.30 -11.86
CA VAL A 36 -14.85 -17.36 -11.58
C VAL A 36 -14.53 -16.43 -10.43
N VAL A 37 -14.19 -16.98 -9.26
CA VAL A 37 -14.02 -16.17 -8.05
C VAL A 37 -12.74 -15.31 -8.12
N LEU A 38 -11.63 -15.89 -8.54
CA LEU A 38 -10.35 -15.19 -8.59
C LEU A 38 -10.35 -14.02 -9.58
N PRO A 39 -10.80 -14.20 -10.85
CA PRO A 39 -10.89 -13.08 -11.79
C PRO A 39 -11.88 -12.01 -11.32
N ALA A 40 -13.02 -12.38 -10.76
CA ALA A 40 -13.99 -11.42 -10.22
C ALA A 40 -13.46 -10.63 -9.00
N ALA A 41 -12.56 -11.22 -8.21
CA ALA A 41 -11.94 -10.56 -7.05
C ALA A 41 -10.74 -9.67 -7.41
N ILE A 42 -10.18 -9.74 -8.63
CA ILE A 42 -8.98 -8.99 -9.04
C ILE A 42 -9.07 -7.48 -8.74
N PRO A 43 -10.16 -6.75 -9.04
CA PRO A 43 -10.24 -5.32 -8.76
C PRO A 43 -10.06 -5.00 -7.28
N GLY A 44 -10.70 -5.77 -6.41
CA GLY A 44 -10.56 -5.64 -4.96
C GLY A 44 -9.17 -6.02 -4.45
N LEU A 45 -8.56 -7.06 -5.01
CA LEU A 45 -7.19 -7.48 -4.68
C LEU A 45 -6.17 -6.42 -5.04
N VAL A 46 -6.28 -5.81 -6.22
CA VAL A 46 -5.41 -4.70 -6.64
C VAL A 46 -5.54 -3.53 -5.68
N GLY A 47 -6.77 -3.16 -5.29
CA GLY A 47 -7.01 -2.12 -4.28
C GLY A 47 -6.35 -2.44 -2.94
N ALA A 48 -6.44 -3.68 -2.47
CA ALA A 48 -5.82 -4.13 -1.22
C ALA A 48 -4.29 -4.06 -1.26
N VAL A 49 -3.67 -4.46 -2.38
CA VAL A 49 -2.21 -4.37 -2.58
C VAL A 49 -1.75 -2.91 -2.60
N LEU A 50 -2.47 -2.03 -3.30
CA LEU A 50 -2.14 -0.61 -3.36
C LEU A 50 -2.25 0.07 -2.00
N LEU A 51 -3.28 -0.27 -1.21
CA LEU A 51 -3.39 0.19 0.19
C LEU A 51 -2.24 -0.31 1.05
N ALA A 52 -1.82 -1.57 0.88
CA ALA A 52 -0.68 -2.13 1.60
C ALA A 52 0.63 -1.41 1.26
N VAL A 53 0.87 -1.10 -0.02
CA VAL A 53 2.04 -0.32 -0.47
C VAL A 53 2.01 1.10 0.07
N SER A 54 0.87 1.79 0.00
CA SER A 54 0.70 3.14 0.57
C SER A 54 1.02 3.16 2.07
N ARG A 55 0.56 2.14 2.81
CA ARG A 55 0.84 2.01 4.23
C ARG A 55 2.32 1.74 4.50
N ALA A 56 2.95 0.87 3.71
CA ALA A 56 4.37 0.55 3.85
C ALA A 56 5.28 1.77 3.64
N ILE A 57 4.91 2.67 2.72
CA ILE A 57 5.66 3.92 2.50
C ILE A 57 5.56 4.87 3.71
N GLY A 58 4.44 4.86 4.42
CA GLY A 58 4.23 5.66 5.63
C GLY A 58 4.70 5.00 6.94
N GLU A 59 5.30 3.81 6.88
CA GLU A 59 5.75 3.10 8.08
C GLU A 59 7.01 3.77 8.67
N THR A 60 6.89 4.32 9.87
CA THR A 60 7.96 5.09 10.52
C THR A 60 8.54 4.34 11.72
N MET A 61 7.68 3.83 12.59
CA MET A 61 8.08 3.31 13.89
C MET A 61 8.95 2.05 13.79
N ILE A 62 8.53 1.10 12.97
CA ILE A 62 9.28 -0.17 12.80
C ILE A 62 10.63 0.11 12.14
N VAL A 63 10.67 1.02 11.17
CA VAL A 63 11.92 1.35 10.47
C VAL A 63 12.89 2.08 11.38
N VAL A 64 12.44 3.00 12.25
CA VAL A 64 13.30 3.64 13.25
C VAL A 64 13.94 2.62 14.17
N MET A 65 13.18 1.63 14.61
CA MET A 65 13.67 0.62 15.56
C MET A 65 14.57 -0.44 14.92
N ALA A 66 14.34 -0.77 13.65
CA ALA A 66 15.00 -1.90 12.99
C ALA A 66 16.13 -1.51 12.04
N ALA A 67 16.03 -0.40 11.32
CA ALA A 67 16.95 -0.05 10.24
C ALA A 67 17.97 1.05 10.60
N GLY A 68 17.82 1.72 11.75
CA GLY A 68 18.73 2.77 12.21
C GLY A 68 18.41 4.16 11.65
N LEU A 69 19.28 5.12 11.96
CA LEU A 69 19.07 6.57 11.70
C LEU A 69 20.06 7.15 10.68
N SER A 70 20.90 6.34 10.03
CA SER A 70 21.90 6.88 9.11
C SER A 70 21.34 7.11 7.70
N ALA A 71 21.40 8.36 7.25
CA ALA A 71 21.02 8.75 5.92
C ALA A 71 22.16 8.43 4.93
N SER A 72 22.22 7.18 4.46
CA SER A 72 23.16 6.77 3.42
C SER A 72 22.40 6.10 2.25
N LEU A 73 22.74 6.51 1.03
CA LEU A 73 22.28 5.88 -0.19
C LEU A 73 23.19 4.68 -0.48
N THR A 74 22.73 3.49 -0.12
CA THR A 74 23.44 2.24 -0.40
C THR A 74 22.49 1.24 -1.06
N VAL A 75 23.05 0.41 -1.92
CA VAL A 75 22.32 -0.69 -2.58
C VAL A 75 22.42 -1.97 -1.75
N ASN A 76 23.21 -1.95 -0.69
CA ASN A 76 23.40 -3.11 0.16
C ASN A 76 22.26 -3.22 1.19
N PRO A 77 21.44 -4.28 1.18
CA PRO A 77 20.29 -4.41 2.09
C PRO A 77 20.68 -4.66 3.56
N LEU A 78 21.96 -4.88 3.85
CA LEU A 78 22.46 -5.09 5.22
C LEU A 78 23.02 -3.83 5.87
N ASP A 79 23.12 -2.72 5.12
CA ASP A 79 23.55 -1.45 5.68
C ASP A 79 22.39 -0.73 6.38
N SER A 80 22.72 0.05 7.42
CA SER A 80 21.70 0.85 8.10
C SER A 80 21.26 2.00 7.18
N VAL A 81 20.01 1.95 6.77
CA VAL A 81 19.38 2.96 5.90
C VAL A 81 18.22 3.64 6.63
N THR A 82 17.93 4.87 6.25
CA THR A 82 16.77 5.58 6.80
C THR A 82 15.71 5.79 5.71
N THR A 83 14.45 5.91 6.13
CA THR A 83 13.36 6.32 5.23
C THR A 83 13.10 7.82 5.37
N VAL A 84 12.41 8.39 4.38
CA VAL A 84 12.04 9.81 4.39
C VAL A 84 11.24 10.18 5.65
N THR A 85 10.33 9.31 6.09
CA THR A 85 9.53 9.51 7.31
C THR A 85 10.38 9.54 8.57
N VAL A 86 11.37 8.66 8.68
CA VAL A 86 12.32 8.62 9.80
C VAL A 86 13.21 9.86 9.79
N GLN A 87 13.66 10.30 8.63
CA GLN A 87 14.47 11.51 8.48
C GLN A 87 13.71 12.77 8.92
N ILE A 88 12.44 12.89 8.57
CA ILE A 88 11.57 13.98 9.04
C ILE A 88 11.50 13.98 10.56
N VAL A 89 11.24 12.82 11.20
CA VAL A 89 11.18 12.70 12.65
C VAL A 89 12.50 13.07 13.30
N SER A 90 13.63 12.60 12.77
CA SER A 90 14.96 12.90 13.32
C SER A 90 15.33 14.38 13.24
N LEU A 91 14.89 15.07 12.19
CA LEU A 91 15.10 16.50 12.02
C LEU A 91 14.21 17.34 12.96
N LEU A 92 13.02 16.84 13.31
CA LEU A 92 12.05 17.55 14.16
C LEU A 92 12.21 17.25 15.67
N THR A 93 12.92 16.16 16.04
CA THR A 93 13.11 15.76 17.46
C THR A 93 14.34 16.40 18.13
N GLY A 94 15.10 17.27 17.44
CA GLY A 94 16.20 18.03 18.01
C GLY A 94 15.72 19.34 18.67
N ASP A 95 16.60 20.00 19.46
CA ASP A 95 16.42 21.38 19.93
C ASP A 95 16.58 22.35 18.73
N THR A 96 15.53 22.48 17.94
CA THR A 96 15.55 23.31 16.72
C THR A 96 14.65 24.51 16.89
N GLU A 97 15.23 25.69 16.68
CA GLU A 97 14.45 26.90 16.42
C GLU A 97 13.68 26.77 15.11
N PHE A 98 12.50 27.35 15.02
CA PHE A 98 11.62 27.23 13.84
C PHE A 98 12.22 27.82 12.57
N ASP A 99 13.24 28.69 12.67
CA ASP A 99 13.96 29.32 11.56
C ASP A 99 15.23 28.57 11.13
N ASP A 100 15.54 27.42 11.71
CA ASP A 100 16.71 26.65 11.30
C ASP A 100 16.48 25.96 9.94
N ILE A 101 17.51 25.96 9.11
CA ILE A 101 17.54 25.31 7.77
C ILE A 101 17.12 23.83 7.87
N LYS A 102 17.42 23.17 9.00
CA LYS A 102 17.04 21.77 9.26
C LYS A 102 15.53 21.60 9.37
N THR A 103 14.86 22.49 10.10
CA THR A 103 13.41 22.47 10.25
C THR A 103 12.72 22.73 8.91
N LEU A 104 13.23 23.69 8.14
CA LEU A 104 12.72 23.99 6.80
C LEU A 104 12.88 22.81 5.85
N SER A 105 13.99 22.07 5.92
CA SER A 105 14.21 20.86 5.12
C SER A 105 13.26 19.72 5.50
N ALA A 106 12.89 19.58 6.78
CA ALA A 106 11.91 18.61 7.22
C ALA A 106 10.51 18.89 6.63
N PHE A 107 10.09 20.16 6.62
CA PHE A 107 8.84 20.54 5.95
C PHE A 107 8.88 20.32 4.44
N GLY A 108 10.02 20.58 3.78
CA GLY A 108 10.21 20.28 2.36
C GLY A 108 10.08 18.77 2.05
N LEU A 109 10.69 17.92 2.86
CA LEU A 109 10.58 16.47 2.75
C LEU A 109 9.13 15.98 2.99
N GLY A 110 8.45 16.56 3.98
CA GLY A 110 7.05 16.25 4.27
C GLY A 110 6.13 16.61 3.10
N LEU A 111 6.34 17.78 2.49
CA LEU A 111 5.60 18.22 1.31
C LEU A 111 5.87 17.29 0.11
N ALA A 112 7.11 16.93 -0.13
CA ALA A 112 7.49 16.01 -1.21
C ALA A 112 6.84 14.63 -1.00
N LEU A 113 6.87 14.10 0.22
CA LEU A 113 6.21 12.84 0.57
C LEU A 113 4.69 12.91 0.35
N PHE A 114 4.06 14.02 0.73
CA PHE A 114 2.64 14.26 0.51
C PHE A 114 2.27 14.20 -0.97
N PHE A 115 2.98 14.92 -1.83
CA PHE A 115 2.73 14.88 -3.28
C PHE A 115 2.96 13.49 -3.86
N PHE A 116 4.01 12.81 -3.45
CA PHE A 116 4.30 11.45 -3.92
C PHE A 116 3.20 10.46 -3.55
N THR A 117 2.76 10.47 -2.29
CA THR A 117 1.68 9.59 -1.82
C THR A 117 0.33 9.95 -2.44
N LEU A 118 0.05 11.23 -2.65
CA LEU A 118 -1.16 11.69 -3.34
C LEU A 118 -1.19 11.17 -4.78
N LEU A 119 -0.07 11.26 -5.49
CA LEU A 119 0.05 10.80 -6.88
C LEU A 119 -0.14 9.28 -6.96
N LEU A 120 0.49 8.52 -6.06
CA LEU A 120 0.29 7.07 -5.95
C LEU A 120 -1.18 6.72 -5.67
N ASN A 121 -1.84 7.43 -4.76
CA ASN A 121 -3.25 7.18 -4.45
C ASN A 121 -4.18 7.47 -5.64
N ILE A 122 -3.96 8.56 -6.36
CA ILE A 122 -4.72 8.87 -7.58
C ILE A 122 -4.51 7.77 -8.63
N PHE A 123 -3.28 7.33 -8.82
CA PHE A 123 -2.95 6.26 -9.75
C PHE A 123 -3.61 4.93 -9.35
N ALA A 124 -3.56 4.60 -8.06
CA ALA A 124 -4.21 3.44 -7.48
C ALA A 124 -5.73 3.43 -7.72
N LEU A 125 -6.39 4.55 -7.44
CA LEU A 125 -7.83 4.71 -7.67
C LEU A 125 -8.19 4.61 -9.17
N SER A 126 -7.36 5.16 -10.06
CA SER A 126 -7.59 5.10 -11.51
C SER A 126 -7.51 3.65 -12.02
N ILE A 127 -6.52 2.88 -11.55
CA ILE A 127 -6.38 1.47 -11.92
C ILE A 127 -7.56 0.66 -11.38
N SER A 128 -7.90 0.85 -10.10
CA SER A 128 -9.00 0.12 -9.46
C SER A 128 -10.33 0.36 -10.17
N ARG A 129 -10.65 1.60 -10.54
CA ARG A 129 -11.87 1.94 -11.29
C ARG A 129 -11.89 1.30 -12.67
N ARG A 130 -10.81 1.38 -13.44
CA ARG A 130 -10.74 0.76 -14.77
C ARG A 130 -10.88 -0.76 -14.75
N LEU A 131 -10.42 -1.41 -13.67
CA LEU A 131 -10.59 -2.84 -13.51
C LEU A 131 -12.00 -3.22 -13.06
N ALA A 132 -12.65 -2.40 -12.23
CA ALA A 132 -14.03 -2.62 -11.80
C ALA A 132 -15.03 -2.52 -12.98
N GLU A 133 -14.87 -1.53 -13.86
CA GLU A 133 -15.73 -1.33 -15.04
C GLU A 133 -15.71 -2.49 -16.07
N ARG A 134 -14.74 -3.38 -15.98
CA ARG A 134 -14.66 -4.55 -16.91
C ARG A 134 -15.49 -5.74 -16.46
N TYR A 135 -16.06 -5.69 -15.27
CA TYR A 135 -16.80 -6.83 -14.67
C TYR A 135 -18.26 -6.48 -14.33
N ASP A 136 -18.71 -5.27 -14.63
CA ASP A 136 -20.13 -4.87 -14.69
C ASP A 136 -20.64 -5.05 -16.11
#